data_2f6443d377892a151c812475516ea59b
#
_entry.id   2f6443d377892a151c812475516ea59b
#
_cell.length_a   1.000
_cell.length_b   1.000
_cell.length_c   1.000
_cell.angle_alpha   90.00
_cell.angle_beta   90.00
_cell.angle_gamma   90.00
#
_symmetry.space_group_name_H-M   'P 1'
#
loop_
_entity.id
_entity.type
_entity.pdbx_description
1 polymer ?
#
loop_
_entity_poly.entity_id
_entity_poly.type
_entity_poly.pdbx_seq_one_letter_code
_entity_poly.pdbx_strand_id
1 'polypeptide(L)'
;MMNTKRRTVGAAAALWLGLAASSAQAATASVCIGEDQATAVMAVAMPDILTAIGKTCESRLPPNATLRAGLPALIGRYNAEAGMAWAPAKDALIKIGGDALKNVDADLLHPLIGTLIAPMMTKNVKPSDCPQIDHVAGLLAPLPAHNSAQLVVAIYQLVSDARKQSLPFTICQAGR
;
A
#
# COMPACT_ATOMS: atom_id res chain seq x y z
N MET A 1 -48.90 -68.17 -12.31
CA MET A 1 -48.44 -68.62 -10.97
C MET A 1 -47.67 -67.45 -10.38
N MET A 2 -48.41 -66.63 -9.61
CA MET A 2 -48.30 -66.53 -8.14
C MET A 2 -46.84 -66.35 -7.68
N ASN A 3 -46.44 -65.23 -7.15
CA ASN A 3 -46.65 -64.93 -5.75
C ASN A 3 -46.36 -63.51 -5.38
N THR A 4 -47.29 -62.93 -4.69
CA THR A 4 -47.34 -61.66 -4.01
C THR A 4 -46.45 -61.71 -2.77
N LYS A 5 -45.59 -60.69 -2.54
CA LYS A 5 -45.21 -60.29 -1.17
C LYS A 5 -45.07 -58.79 -1.07
N ARG A 6 -46.09 -58.17 -0.56
CA ARG A 6 -46.05 -56.83 0.06
C ARG A 6 -45.10 -56.88 1.27
N ARG A 7 -44.19 -55.92 1.37
CA ARG A 7 -43.62 -55.50 2.64
C ARG A 7 -43.65 -53.97 2.74
N THR A 8 -44.54 -53.53 3.53
CA THR A 8 -44.63 -52.19 4.13
C THR A 8 -43.54 -52.08 5.21
N VAL A 9 -42.72 -51.08 5.19
CA VAL A 9 -41.96 -50.51 6.32
C VAL A 9 -41.50 -49.17 5.78
N GLY A 10 -41.90 -48.07 6.23
CA GLY A 10 -41.73 -47.43 7.51
C GLY A 10 -41.14 -46.08 7.17
N ALA A 11 -41.97 -45.02 7.25
CA ALA A 11 -41.55 -43.65 7.13
C ALA A 11 -40.60 -43.29 8.30
N ALA A 12 -39.39 -42.88 7.98
CA ALA A 12 -38.51 -42.15 8.89
C ALA A 12 -38.16 -40.83 8.23
N ALA A 13 -38.96 -39.83 8.54
CA ALA A 13 -38.68 -38.42 8.22
C ALA A 13 -37.53 -37.98 9.14
N ALA A 14 -36.31 -37.98 8.64
CA ALA A 14 -35.19 -37.31 9.30
C ALA A 14 -35.21 -35.83 8.94
N LEU A 15 -35.72 -35.03 9.84
CA LEU A 15 -35.59 -33.56 9.84
C LEU A 15 -34.10 -33.19 10.03
N TRP A 16 -33.39 -32.94 8.95
CA TRP A 16 -32.11 -32.27 8.97
C TRP A 16 -32.37 -30.76 9.07
N LEU A 17 -32.43 -30.24 10.32
CA LEU A 17 -32.24 -28.82 10.60
C LEU A 17 -30.80 -28.46 10.28
N GLY A 18 -30.56 -28.03 9.03
CA GLY A 18 -29.31 -27.37 8.64
C GLY A 18 -29.23 -26.04 9.35
N LEU A 19 -28.42 -25.96 10.42
CA LEU A 19 -27.89 -24.70 10.91
C LEU A 19 -26.99 -24.10 9.82
N ALA A 20 -27.56 -23.25 8.98
CA ALA A 20 -26.79 -22.31 8.18
C ALA A 20 -26.12 -21.32 9.16
N ALA A 21 -24.90 -21.66 9.61
CA ALA A 21 -24.03 -20.71 10.25
C ALA A 21 -23.66 -19.65 9.19
N SER A 22 -24.45 -18.60 9.14
CA SER A 22 -24.07 -17.38 8.44
C SER A 22 -22.82 -16.85 9.12
N SER A 23 -21.63 -17.20 8.61
CA SER A 23 -20.40 -16.49 8.92
C SER A 23 -20.58 -15.07 8.39
N ALA A 24 -21.11 -14.19 9.24
CA ALA A 24 -21.00 -12.76 9.07
C ALA A 24 -19.50 -12.46 9.07
N GLN A 25 -18.87 -12.43 7.89
CA GLN A 25 -17.58 -11.80 7.70
C GLN A 25 -17.82 -10.33 8.04
N ALA A 26 -17.47 -9.95 9.27
CA ALA A 26 -17.34 -8.56 9.63
C ALA A 26 -16.39 -7.96 8.61
N ALA A 27 -16.93 -7.22 7.66
CA ALA A 27 -16.13 -6.39 6.77
C ALA A 27 -15.36 -5.47 7.71
N THR A 28 -14.08 -5.75 7.93
CA THR A 28 -13.17 -4.85 8.64
C THR A 28 -13.25 -3.55 7.88
N ALA A 29 -13.90 -2.55 8.50
CA ALA A 29 -13.99 -1.22 7.91
C ALA A 29 -12.57 -0.81 7.53
N SER A 30 -12.31 -0.67 6.23
CA SER A 30 -10.99 -0.27 5.75
C SER A 30 -10.66 1.08 6.37
N VAL A 31 -9.60 1.12 7.16
CA VAL A 31 -9.17 2.37 7.78
C VAL A 31 -8.85 3.36 6.67
N CYS A 32 -9.48 4.54 6.70
CA CYS A 32 -9.21 5.57 5.73
C CYS A 32 -8.35 6.67 6.37
N ILE A 33 -7.34 7.14 5.66
CA ILE A 33 -6.48 8.28 6.04
C ILE A 33 -6.72 9.45 5.10
N GLY A 34 -6.56 10.67 5.59
CA GLY A 34 -6.67 11.87 4.77
C GLY A 34 -5.59 11.94 3.69
N GLU A 35 -5.83 12.69 2.62
CA GLU A 35 -4.87 12.89 1.53
C GLU A 35 -3.56 13.50 2.05
N ASP A 36 -3.63 14.51 2.96
CA ASP A 36 -2.45 15.10 3.58
C ASP A 36 -1.64 14.08 4.38
N GLN A 37 -2.33 13.18 5.10
CA GLN A 37 -1.69 12.10 5.84
C GLN A 37 -1.02 11.09 4.88
N ALA A 38 -1.69 10.73 3.78
CA ALA A 38 -1.11 9.86 2.76
C ALA A 38 0.11 10.50 2.09
N THR A 39 0.03 11.81 1.78
CA THR A 39 1.15 12.58 1.25
C THR A 39 2.33 12.62 2.22
N ALA A 40 2.07 12.81 3.52
CA ALA A 40 3.11 12.80 4.54
C ALA A 40 3.79 11.41 4.68
N VAL A 41 3.02 10.33 4.68
CA VAL A 41 3.55 8.96 4.68
C VAL A 41 4.42 8.73 3.45
N MET A 42 3.96 9.18 2.27
CA MET A 42 4.73 9.06 1.02
C MET A 42 6.01 9.88 1.08
N ALA A 43 5.98 11.12 1.58
CA ALA A 43 7.17 11.96 1.71
C ALA A 43 8.24 11.34 2.61
N VAL A 44 7.83 10.73 3.73
CA VAL A 44 8.74 10.01 4.64
C VAL A 44 9.28 8.72 4.01
N ALA A 45 8.47 7.99 3.22
CA ALA A 45 8.88 6.74 2.57
C ALA A 45 9.75 6.95 1.33
N MET A 46 9.72 8.13 0.72
CA MET A 46 10.34 8.40 -0.58
C MET A 46 11.85 8.11 -0.64
N PRO A 47 12.67 8.44 0.37
CA PRO A 47 14.10 8.10 0.38
C PRO A 47 14.35 6.60 0.21
N ASP A 48 13.59 5.76 0.91
CA ASP A 48 13.73 4.31 0.85
C ASP A 48 13.19 3.74 -0.47
N ILE A 49 12.09 4.29 -0.98
CA ILE A 49 11.53 3.94 -2.30
C ILE A 49 12.57 4.24 -3.39
N LEU A 50 13.13 5.43 -3.40
CA LEU A 50 14.15 5.85 -4.37
C LEU A 50 15.40 4.99 -4.27
N THR A 51 15.84 4.67 -3.06
CA THR A 51 16.99 3.78 -2.82
C THR A 51 16.72 2.39 -3.38
N ALA A 52 15.54 1.81 -3.13
CA ALA A 52 15.17 0.50 -3.62
C ALA A 52 15.08 0.45 -5.16
N ILE A 53 14.45 1.48 -5.77
CA ILE A 53 14.38 1.62 -7.23
C ILE A 53 15.77 1.79 -7.83
N GLY A 54 16.60 2.66 -7.24
CA GLY A 54 17.96 2.89 -7.70
C GLY A 54 18.79 1.61 -7.75
N LYS A 55 18.71 0.78 -6.69
CA LYS A 55 19.36 -0.54 -6.65
C LYS A 55 18.83 -1.47 -7.74
N THR A 56 17.52 -1.54 -7.93
CA THR A 56 16.89 -2.39 -8.97
C THR A 56 17.33 -1.97 -10.37
N CYS A 57 17.51 -0.66 -10.59
CA CYS A 57 17.77 -0.08 -11.90
C CYS A 57 19.26 0.16 -12.19
N GLU A 58 20.17 -0.01 -11.24
CA GLU A 58 21.57 0.34 -11.34
C GLU A 58 22.26 -0.22 -12.60
N SER A 59 22.04 -1.51 -12.89
CA SER A 59 22.64 -2.19 -14.04
C SER A 59 22.00 -1.85 -15.39
N ARG A 60 20.85 -1.17 -15.39
CA ARG A 60 20.07 -0.86 -16.59
C ARG A 60 20.15 0.59 -17.03
N LEU A 61 20.68 1.45 -16.18
CA LEU A 61 20.76 2.88 -16.43
C LEU A 61 22.18 3.32 -16.74
N PRO A 62 22.36 4.33 -17.62
CA PRO A 62 23.67 4.91 -17.87
C PRO A 62 24.21 5.62 -16.61
N PRO A 63 25.53 5.81 -16.48
CA PRO A 63 26.15 6.41 -15.29
C PRO A 63 25.63 7.80 -14.93
N ASN A 64 25.20 8.57 -15.92
CA ASN A 64 24.66 9.93 -15.76
C ASN A 64 23.15 9.99 -15.52
N ALA A 65 22.47 8.86 -15.38
CA ALA A 65 21.03 8.80 -15.10
C ALA A 65 20.68 9.44 -13.75
N THR A 66 19.47 9.97 -13.63
CA THR A 66 18.96 10.61 -12.40
C THR A 66 18.98 9.64 -11.22
N LEU A 67 18.54 8.40 -11.43
CA LEU A 67 18.52 7.34 -10.40
C LEU A 67 19.91 6.73 -10.13
N ARG A 68 20.98 7.25 -10.75
CA ARG A 68 22.37 6.91 -10.45
C ARG A 68 23.15 8.13 -9.96
N ALA A 69 23.54 9.02 -10.85
CA ALA A 69 24.32 10.20 -10.49
C ALA A 69 23.53 11.21 -9.64
N GLY A 70 22.24 11.39 -9.92
CA GLY A 70 21.38 12.35 -9.24
C GLY A 70 20.73 11.83 -7.95
N LEU A 71 20.74 10.50 -7.74
CA LEU A 71 20.02 9.85 -6.64
C LEU A 71 20.42 10.35 -5.24
N PRO A 72 21.71 10.54 -4.88
CA PRO A 72 22.06 11.04 -3.56
C PRO A 72 21.52 12.44 -3.26
N ALA A 73 21.54 13.34 -4.24
CA ALA A 73 21.01 14.68 -4.10
C ALA A 73 19.48 14.67 -3.96
N LEU A 74 18.80 13.79 -4.68
CA LEU A 74 17.35 13.62 -4.61
C LEU A 74 16.93 13.07 -3.23
N ILE A 75 17.59 12.03 -2.75
CA ILE A 75 17.37 11.46 -1.41
C ILE A 75 17.64 12.51 -0.33
N GLY A 76 18.74 13.28 -0.43
CA GLY A 76 19.06 14.32 0.53
C GLY A 76 17.98 15.37 0.68
N ARG A 77 17.33 15.75 -0.41
CA ARG A 77 16.21 16.70 -0.41
C ARG A 77 14.97 16.14 0.30
N TYR A 78 14.61 14.89 0.03
CA TYR A 78 13.49 14.25 0.72
C TYR A 78 13.77 14.09 2.23
N ASN A 79 14.99 13.73 2.61
CA ASN A 79 15.39 13.63 4.01
C ASN A 79 15.30 14.99 4.73
N ALA A 80 15.65 16.10 4.06
CA ALA A 80 15.55 17.44 4.63
C ALA A 80 14.09 17.83 4.95
N GLU A 81 13.13 17.37 4.15
CA GLU A 81 11.70 17.67 4.32
C GLU A 81 10.95 16.63 5.17
N ALA A 82 11.52 15.41 5.32
CA ALA A 82 10.88 14.31 6.05
C ALA A 82 10.55 14.66 7.51
N GLY A 83 11.36 15.49 8.17
CA GLY A 83 11.10 15.94 9.53
C GLY A 83 9.78 16.72 9.67
N MET A 84 9.42 17.54 8.69
CA MET A 84 8.15 18.29 8.68
C MET A 84 6.96 17.38 8.39
N ALA A 85 7.16 16.33 7.60
CA ALA A 85 6.13 15.35 7.25
C ALA A 85 5.91 14.31 8.36
N TRP A 86 6.81 14.22 9.35
CA TRP A 86 6.80 13.13 10.33
C TRP A 86 5.54 13.10 11.19
N ALA A 87 5.11 14.24 11.74
CA ALA A 87 3.96 14.26 12.64
C ALA A 87 2.67 13.74 11.98
N PRO A 88 2.21 14.25 10.81
CA PRO A 88 1.03 13.71 10.15
C PRO A 88 1.24 12.28 9.62
N ALA A 89 2.46 11.86 9.26
CA ALA A 89 2.76 10.50 8.88
C ALA A 89 2.62 9.53 10.06
N LYS A 90 3.12 9.90 11.24
CA LYS A 90 2.96 9.13 12.48
C LYS A 90 1.49 8.95 12.83
N ASP A 91 0.68 10.02 12.78
CA ASP A 91 -0.75 9.95 13.05
C ASP A 91 -1.46 8.98 12.09
N ALA A 92 -1.09 9.01 10.81
CA ALA A 92 -1.59 8.07 9.82
C ALA A 92 -1.22 6.61 10.16
N LEU A 93 0.03 6.35 10.56
CA LEU A 93 0.49 5.01 10.94
C LEU A 93 -0.28 4.48 12.15
N ILE A 94 -0.45 5.30 13.19
CA ILE A 94 -1.21 4.94 14.38
C ILE A 94 -2.66 4.64 13.99
N LYS A 95 -3.24 5.43 13.10
CA LYS A 95 -4.60 5.23 12.61
C LYS A 95 -4.74 3.92 11.84
N ILE A 96 -3.77 3.58 10.99
CA ILE A 96 -3.76 2.33 10.20
C ILE A 96 -3.50 1.12 11.08
N GLY A 97 -2.52 1.20 11.97
CA GLY A 97 -2.09 0.10 12.84
C GLY A 97 -2.92 -0.07 14.11
N GLY A 98 -3.80 0.90 14.43
CA GLY A 98 -4.67 0.85 15.60
C GLY A 98 -3.89 0.74 16.91
N ASP A 99 -4.43 -0.06 17.84
CA ASP A 99 -3.87 -0.20 19.17
C ASP A 99 -2.45 -0.84 19.19
N ALA A 100 -2.11 -1.60 18.15
CA ALA A 100 -0.79 -2.21 18.02
C ALA A 100 0.35 -1.19 17.91
N LEU A 101 0.08 -0.01 17.33
CA LEU A 101 1.10 1.03 17.12
C LEU A 101 1.02 2.21 18.09
N LYS A 102 -0.04 2.32 18.89
CA LYS A 102 -0.23 3.46 19.82
C LYS A 102 0.90 3.63 20.85
N ASN A 103 1.47 2.51 21.29
CA ASN A 103 2.50 2.48 22.33
C ASN A 103 3.90 2.20 21.77
N VAL A 104 4.04 2.19 20.44
CA VAL A 104 5.35 2.01 19.80
C VAL A 104 6.09 3.35 19.79
N ASP A 105 7.36 3.31 20.18
CA ASP A 105 8.21 4.50 20.15
C ASP A 105 8.28 5.11 18.76
N ALA A 106 8.23 6.44 18.70
CA ALA A 106 8.32 7.18 17.45
C ALA A 106 9.60 6.88 16.67
N ASP A 107 10.72 6.66 17.36
CA ASP A 107 12.01 6.34 16.79
C ASP A 107 12.02 4.95 16.12
N LEU A 108 11.13 4.04 16.57
CA LEU A 108 10.93 2.74 15.93
C LEU A 108 9.92 2.81 14.78
N LEU A 109 8.95 3.73 14.84
CA LEU A 109 7.95 3.87 13.79
C LEU A 109 8.53 4.47 12.50
N HIS A 110 9.48 5.41 12.62
CA HIS A 110 10.03 6.10 11.47
C HIS A 110 10.68 5.13 10.45
N PRO A 111 11.60 4.22 10.83
CA PRO A 111 12.18 3.25 9.90
C PRO A 111 11.17 2.22 9.38
N LEU A 112 10.07 1.98 10.11
CA LEU A 112 9.03 1.05 9.66
C LEU A 112 8.32 1.54 8.39
N ILE A 113 8.14 2.85 8.20
CA ILE A 113 7.50 3.39 6.98
C ILE A 113 8.28 2.92 5.75
N GLY A 114 9.58 3.17 5.70
CA GLY A 114 10.42 2.78 4.56
C GLY A 114 10.44 1.28 4.34
N THR A 115 10.62 0.49 5.41
CA THR A 115 10.70 -0.97 5.31
C THR A 115 9.39 -1.63 4.88
N LEU A 116 8.24 -1.01 5.15
CA LEU A 116 6.93 -1.53 4.74
C LEU A 116 6.50 -0.99 3.36
N ILE A 117 6.63 0.33 3.14
CA ILE A 117 6.10 0.98 1.95
C ILE A 117 7.01 0.75 0.73
N ALA A 118 8.34 0.83 0.89
CA ALA A 118 9.25 0.70 -0.24
C ALA A 118 9.11 -0.65 -0.97
N PRO A 119 9.10 -1.83 -0.31
CA PRO A 119 8.85 -3.11 -0.98
C PRO A 119 7.49 -3.18 -1.66
N MET A 120 6.45 -2.60 -1.05
CA MET A 120 5.11 -2.59 -1.66
C MET A 120 5.07 -1.79 -2.96
N MET A 121 5.74 -0.64 -2.99
CA MET A 121 5.82 0.22 -4.17
C MET A 121 6.72 -0.34 -5.27
N THR A 122 7.78 -1.07 -4.90
CA THR A 122 8.80 -1.52 -5.84
C THR A 122 8.65 -2.96 -6.32
N LYS A 123 7.80 -3.79 -5.67
CA LYS A 123 7.64 -5.22 -5.98
C LYS A 123 7.33 -5.55 -7.44
N ASN A 124 6.69 -4.64 -8.16
CA ASN A 124 6.30 -4.82 -9.56
C ASN A 124 7.22 -4.10 -10.55
N VAL A 125 8.26 -3.42 -10.07
CA VAL A 125 9.25 -2.73 -10.92
C VAL A 125 10.10 -3.76 -11.63
N LYS A 126 10.04 -3.75 -12.95
CA LYS A 126 10.84 -4.63 -13.82
C LYS A 126 12.07 -3.87 -14.32
N PRO A 127 13.18 -4.57 -14.61
CA PRO A 127 14.35 -3.93 -15.20
C PRO A 127 14.08 -3.21 -16.52
N SER A 128 13.06 -3.65 -17.27
CA SER A 128 12.61 -2.98 -18.51
C SER A 128 12.00 -1.60 -18.27
N ASP A 129 11.49 -1.35 -17.06
CA ASP A 129 10.78 -0.11 -16.73
C ASP A 129 11.76 1.00 -16.29
N CYS A 130 13.01 0.62 -16.01
CA CYS A 130 14.03 1.52 -15.45
C CYS A 130 14.27 2.81 -16.26
N PRO A 131 14.36 2.79 -17.60
CA PRO A 131 14.53 4.02 -18.35
C PRO A 131 13.34 4.98 -18.20
N GLN A 132 12.12 4.45 -18.17
CA GLN A 132 10.92 5.27 -17.99
C GLN A 132 10.82 5.82 -16.56
N ILE A 133 11.18 5.00 -15.56
CA ILE A 133 11.20 5.43 -14.15
C ILE A 133 12.27 6.51 -13.93
N ASP A 134 13.45 6.37 -14.54
CA ASP A 134 14.51 7.38 -14.48
C ASP A 134 14.06 8.71 -15.10
N HIS A 135 13.38 8.64 -16.25
CA HIS A 135 12.80 9.83 -16.87
C HIS A 135 11.81 10.54 -15.95
N VAL A 136 10.89 9.78 -15.32
CA VAL A 136 9.94 10.34 -14.35
C VAL A 136 10.67 10.94 -13.15
N ALA A 137 11.67 10.24 -12.60
CA ALA A 137 12.49 10.76 -11.50
C ALA A 137 13.18 12.08 -11.88
N GLY A 138 13.68 12.19 -13.11
CA GLY A 138 14.25 13.43 -13.63
C GLY A 138 13.25 14.59 -13.71
N LEU A 139 12.01 14.32 -14.10
CA LEU A 139 10.94 15.32 -14.12
C LEU A 139 10.50 15.76 -12.72
N LEU A 140 10.52 14.85 -11.75
CA LEU A 140 10.19 15.15 -10.36
C LEU A 140 11.34 15.84 -9.61
N ALA A 141 12.57 15.64 -10.07
CA ALA A 141 13.76 16.15 -9.40
C ALA A 141 13.76 17.68 -9.12
N PRO A 142 13.26 18.58 -9.96
CA PRO A 142 13.19 20.00 -9.65
C PRO A 142 12.04 20.39 -8.71
N LEU A 143 11.07 19.50 -8.46
CA LEU A 143 9.91 19.82 -7.62
C LEU A 143 10.28 19.76 -6.13
N PRO A 144 9.60 20.54 -5.26
CA PRO A 144 9.63 20.33 -3.82
C PRO A 144 9.24 18.88 -3.47
N ALA A 145 9.85 18.31 -2.43
CA ALA A 145 9.60 16.91 -2.07
C ALA A 145 8.11 16.67 -1.70
N HIS A 146 7.49 17.63 -1.01
CA HIS A 146 6.05 17.56 -0.72
C HIS A 146 5.19 17.46 -1.98
N ASN A 147 5.45 18.30 -2.99
CA ASN A 147 4.68 18.27 -4.25
C ASN A 147 4.87 16.94 -5.01
N SER A 148 6.08 16.40 -4.99
CA SER A 148 6.37 15.10 -5.60
C SER A 148 5.62 13.97 -4.88
N ALA A 149 5.59 13.98 -3.55
CA ALA A 149 4.85 13.02 -2.75
C ALA A 149 3.33 13.11 -3.01
N GLN A 150 2.79 14.33 -3.06
CA GLN A 150 1.38 14.58 -3.38
C GLN A 150 1.02 14.08 -4.79
N LEU A 151 1.88 14.32 -5.78
CA LEU A 151 1.67 13.81 -7.14
C LEU A 151 1.66 12.28 -7.18
N VAL A 152 2.56 11.62 -6.46
CA VAL A 152 2.59 10.15 -6.36
C VAL A 152 1.31 9.62 -5.72
N VAL A 153 0.81 10.26 -4.66
CA VAL A 153 -0.47 9.91 -4.01
C VAL A 153 -1.64 10.07 -4.98
N ALA A 154 -1.71 11.19 -5.70
CA ALA A 154 -2.77 11.43 -6.68
C ALA A 154 -2.76 10.39 -7.83
N ILE A 155 -1.59 10.08 -8.38
CA ILE A 155 -1.43 9.03 -9.38
C ILE A 155 -1.86 7.66 -8.81
N TYR A 156 -1.46 7.36 -7.57
CA TYR A 156 -1.85 6.12 -6.92
C TYR A 156 -3.37 6.00 -6.80
N GLN A 157 -4.08 7.05 -6.39
CA GLN A 157 -5.55 7.06 -6.32
C GLN A 157 -6.17 6.74 -7.69
N LEU A 158 -5.71 7.39 -8.75
CA LEU A 158 -6.21 7.16 -10.11
C LEU A 158 -5.99 5.71 -10.59
N VAL A 159 -4.81 5.15 -10.28
CA VAL A 159 -4.45 3.79 -10.71
C VAL A 159 -5.11 2.72 -9.85
N SER A 160 -5.25 2.94 -8.54
CA SER A 160 -5.88 1.98 -7.61
C SER A 160 -7.36 1.80 -7.92
N ASP A 161 -8.08 2.87 -8.24
CA ASP A 161 -9.48 2.82 -8.67
C ASP A 161 -9.65 2.01 -9.95
N ALA A 162 -8.72 2.19 -10.91
CA ALA A 162 -8.77 1.49 -12.19
C ALA A 162 -8.38 0.00 -12.09
N ARG A 163 -7.47 -0.36 -11.19
CA ARG A 163 -6.88 -1.71 -11.10
C ARG A 163 -7.38 -2.55 -9.93
N LYS A 164 -8.27 -2.03 -9.07
CA LYS A 164 -8.71 -2.67 -7.82
C LYS A 164 -7.51 -3.11 -6.94
N GLN A 165 -6.40 -2.40 -7.00
CA GLN A 165 -5.24 -2.63 -6.15
C GLN A 165 -5.44 -1.89 -4.84
N SER A 166 -5.47 -2.62 -3.73
CA SER A 166 -5.65 -2.04 -2.40
C SER A 166 -4.34 -2.02 -1.62
N LEU A 167 -3.99 -0.86 -1.10
CA LEU A 167 -3.14 -0.75 0.09
C LEU A 167 -3.92 -1.29 1.30
N PRO A 168 -3.26 -1.58 2.43
CA PRO A 168 -3.94 -1.97 3.67
C PRO A 168 -4.80 -0.84 4.26
N PHE A 169 -4.88 0.30 3.61
CA PHE A 169 -5.71 1.45 3.96
C PHE A 169 -6.29 2.09 2.69
N THR A 170 -7.35 2.84 2.84
CA THR A 170 -7.92 3.67 1.78
C THR A 170 -7.61 5.13 2.05
N ILE A 171 -7.52 5.94 0.98
CA ILE A 171 -7.43 7.40 1.12
C ILE A 171 -8.86 7.91 1.18
N CYS A 172 -9.21 8.62 2.27
CA CYS A 172 -10.54 9.19 2.42
C CYS A 172 -10.78 10.18 1.29
N GLN A 173 -11.84 10.01 0.53
CA GLN A 173 -12.26 11.03 -0.42
C GLN A 173 -12.77 12.23 0.40
N ALA A 174 -12.15 13.39 0.25
CA ALA A 174 -12.71 14.63 0.76
C ALA A 174 -14.09 14.77 0.15
N GLY A 175 -15.14 14.86 1.00
CA GLY A 175 -16.54 14.67 0.64
C GLY A 175 -16.92 15.28 -0.70
N ARG A 176 -17.47 14.40 -1.56
CA ARG A 176 -18.32 14.83 -2.69
C ARG A 176 -19.73 15.06 -2.18
#